data_3d8f6e6a1dba8d5273031bbfb9918bae
#
_entry.id   3d8f6e6a1dba8d5273031bbfb9918bae
#
_cell.length_a   1.000
_cell.length_b   1.000
_cell.length_c   1.000
_cell.angle_alpha   90.00
_cell.angle_beta   90.00
_cell.angle_gamma   90.00
#
_symmetry.space_group_name_H-M   'P 1'
#
loop_
_entity.id
_entity.type
_entity.pdbx_description
1 polymer ?
#
loop_
_entity_poly.entity_id
_entity_poly.type
_entity_poly.pdbx_seq_one_letter_code
_entity_poly.pdbx_strand_id
1 'polypeptide(L)'
;MRSVEIKVNNIEGLHARPASRLVGLCHQFGSSITISTHGAAAVGKNITEVLSLGAEMGNTLTIKIDGIDEARAEKAIKDFFRTGAE
;
A
#
# COMPACT_ATOMS: atom_id res chain seq x y z
N MET A 1 10.43 12.25 -4.05
CA MET A 1 9.27 11.78 -3.27
C MET A 1 8.00 11.82 -4.11
N ARG A 2 7.22 10.75 -4.06
CA ARG A 2 5.94 10.66 -4.75
C ARG A 2 4.83 10.38 -3.76
N SER A 3 3.64 10.91 -4.04
CA SER A 3 2.47 10.68 -3.19
C SER A 3 1.31 10.28 -4.09
N VAL A 4 0.66 9.18 -3.75
CA VAL A 4 -0.43 8.60 -4.53
C VAL A 4 -1.62 8.37 -3.63
N GLU A 5 -2.82 8.70 -4.12
CA GLU A 5 -4.04 8.34 -3.41
C GLU A 5 -4.73 7.22 -4.13
N ILE A 6 -5.06 6.17 -3.41
CA ILE A 6 -5.65 4.97 -3.97
C ILE A 6 -6.85 4.56 -3.12
N LYS A 7 -7.97 4.29 -3.78
CA LYS A 7 -9.14 3.80 -3.08
C LYS A 7 -9.12 2.28 -3.05
N VAL A 8 -9.34 1.72 -1.87
CA VAL A 8 -9.41 0.26 -1.71
C VAL A 8 -10.69 -0.21 -2.38
N ASN A 9 -10.56 -1.10 -3.37
CA ASN A 9 -11.71 -1.53 -4.18
C ASN A 9 -12.00 -3.01 -4.08
N ASN A 10 -11.31 -3.76 -3.22
CA ASN A 10 -11.61 -5.16 -3.02
C ASN A 10 -12.46 -5.33 -1.76
N ILE A 11 -13.35 -6.31 -1.80
CA ILE A 11 -14.34 -6.52 -0.74
C ILE A 11 -13.69 -6.76 0.62
N GLU A 12 -12.57 -7.49 0.63
CA GLU A 12 -11.91 -7.86 1.87
C GLU A 12 -11.05 -6.74 2.46
N GLY A 13 -10.81 -5.66 1.69
CA GLY A 13 -9.91 -4.63 2.14
C GLY A 13 -8.48 -5.15 2.27
N LEU A 14 -7.69 -4.52 3.15
CA LEU A 14 -6.31 -4.95 3.39
C LEU A 14 -6.25 -5.91 4.57
N HIS A 15 -6.93 -7.05 4.45
CA HIS A 15 -6.84 -8.13 5.42
C HIS A 15 -5.59 -8.96 5.12
N ALA A 16 -5.45 -10.11 5.80
CA ALA A 16 -4.18 -10.84 5.82
C ALA A 16 -3.61 -11.15 4.45
N ARG A 17 -4.44 -11.67 3.52
CA ARG A 17 -3.91 -12.06 2.22
C ARG A 17 -3.50 -10.88 1.35
N PRO A 18 -4.38 -9.88 1.11
CA PRO A 18 -3.97 -8.73 0.33
C PRO A 18 -2.83 -7.94 0.98
N ALA A 19 -2.86 -7.81 2.32
CA ALA A 19 -1.81 -7.09 3.02
C ALA A 19 -0.46 -7.78 2.85
N SER A 20 -0.44 -9.11 2.96
CA SER A 20 0.77 -9.88 2.78
C SER A 20 1.35 -9.70 1.38
N ARG A 21 0.49 -9.68 0.36
CA ARG A 21 0.93 -9.47 -1.02
C ARG A 21 1.47 -8.07 -1.23
N LEU A 22 0.80 -7.07 -0.65
CA LEU A 22 1.25 -5.68 -0.76
C LEU A 22 2.60 -5.50 -0.09
N VAL A 23 2.78 -6.05 1.11
CA VAL A 23 4.05 -5.97 1.82
C VAL A 23 5.16 -6.64 1.01
N GLY A 24 4.86 -7.81 0.43
CA GLY A 24 5.83 -8.50 -0.42
C GLY A 24 6.22 -7.66 -1.62
N LEU A 25 5.25 -6.95 -2.21
CA LEU A 25 5.54 -6.06 -3.32
C LEU A 25 6.43 -4.91 -2.88
N CYS A 26 6.13 -4.30 -1.72
CA CYS A 26 6.94 -3.20 -1.20
C CYS A 26 8.38 -3.61 -0.95
N HIS A 27 8.60 -4.86 -0.56
CA HIS A 27 9.95 -5.37 -0.31
C HIS A 27 10.79 -5.46 -1.58
N GLN A 28 10.17 -5.40 -2.76
CA GLN A 28 10.93 -5.47 -4.02
C GLN A 28 11.61 -4.16 -4.37
N PHE A 29 11.30 -3.09 -3.66
CA PHE A 29 11.84 -1.76 -3.97
C PHE A 29 12.70 -1.25 -2.83
N GLY A 30 13.71 -0.45 -3.20
CA GLY A 30 14.57 0.19 -2.21
C GLY A 30 13.97 1.43 -1.60
N SER A 31 12.92 1.98 -2.23
CA SER A 31 12.28 3.20 -1.73
C SER A 31 11.58 2.97 -0.41
N SER A 32 11.50 4.03 0.41
CA SER A 32 10.65 4.03 1.58
C SER A 32 9.20 4.14 1.12
N ILE A 33 8.32 3.34 1.71
CA ILE A 33 6.90 3.34 1.35
C ILE A 33 6.09 3.43 2.63
N THR A 34 5.26 4.48 2.73
CA THR A 34 4.40 4.71 3.89
C THR A 34 2.96 4.74 3.42
N ILE A 35 2.09 4.01 4.10
CA ILE A 35 0.68 3.92 3.77
C ILE A 35 -0.12 4.53 4.91
N SER A 36 -0.99 5.50 4.60
CA SER A 36 -1.79 6.18 5.62
C SER A 36 -3.27 6.11 5.29
N THR A 37 -4.08 6.00 6.31
CA THR A 37 -5.54 6.14 6.20
C THR A 37 -6.10 6.40 7.59
N HIS A 38 -7.19 7.15 7.68
CA HIS A 38 -7.89 7.43 8.96
C HIS A 38 -6.97 8.05 10.01
N GLY A 39 -5.99 8.84 9.58
CA GLY A 39 -5.08 9.48 10.52
C GLY A 39 -3.99 8.56 11.07
N ALA A 40 -3.93 7.31 10.63
CA ALA A 40 -2.90 6.36 11.02
C ALA A 40 -1.96 6.10 9.85
N ALA A 41 -0.73 5.72 10.15
CA ALA A 41 0.28 5.46 9.13
C ALA A 41 1.00 4.15 9.41
N ALA A 42 1.41 3.48 8.34
CA ALA A 42 2.12 2.21 8.43
C ALA A 42 3.30 2.21 7.49
N VAL A 43 4.39 1.58 7.91
CA VAL A 43 5.51 1.31 7.00
C VAL A 43 5.07 0.19 6.07
N GLY A 44 5.13 0.44 4.76
CA GLY A 44 4.63 -0.52 3.76
C GLY A 44 5.32 -1.86 3.77
N LYS A 45 6.53 -1.93 4.33
CA LYS A 45 7.30 -3.17 4.40
C LYS A 45 7.06 -3.94 5.70
N ASN A 46 6.18 -3.45 6.57
CA ASN A 46 5.90 -4.07 7.86
C ASN A 46 4.47 -4.59 7.88
N ILE A 47 4.30 -5.92 7.84
CA ILE A 47 2.98 -6.54 7.74
C ILE A 47 2.10 -6.22 8.95
N THR A 48 2.68 -6.18 10.15
CA THR A 48 1.93 -5.89 11.36
C THR A 48 1.33 -4.49 11.32
N GLU A 49 2.12 -3.51 10.88
CA GLU A 49 1.64 -2.13 10.78
C GLU A 49 0.56 -1.99 9.71
N VAL A 50 0.76 -2.63 8.56
CA VAL A 50 -0.21 -2.54 7.47
C VAL A 50 -1.54 -3.14 7.89
N LEU A 51 -1.51 -4.30 8.57
CA LEU A 51 -2.74 -4.90 9.08
C LEU A 51 -3.42 -4.01 10.12
N SER A 52 -2.63 -3.33 10.94
CA SER A 52 -3.17 -2.46 11.99
C SER A 52 -3.93 -1.26 11.44
N LEU A 53 -3.73 -0.90 10.18
CA LEU A 53 -4.49 0.20 9.58
C LEU A 53 -5.98 -0.10 9.51
N GLY A 54 -6.35 -1.38 9.40
CA GLY A 54 -7.75 -1.76 9.29
C GLY A 54 -8.42 -1.20 8.04
N ALA A 55 -7.67 -1.05 6.96
CA ALA A 55 -8.21 -0.48 5.74
C ALA A 55 -9.26 -1.39 5.12
N GLU A 56 -10.40 -0.81 4.75
CA GLU A 56 -11.54 -1.54 4.22
C GLU A 56 -11.94 -0.99 2.87
N MET A 57 -12.78 -1.75 2.17
CA MET A 57 -13.30 -1.31 0.88
C MET A 57 -13.90 0.08 1.00
N GLY A 58 -13.53 0.95 0.07
CA GLY A 58 -14.02 2.33 0.06
C GLY A 58 -13.10 3.32 0.75
N ASN A 59 -12.16 2.85 1.57
CA ASN A 59 -11.20 3.74 2.22
C ASN A 59 -10.18 4.24 1.20
N THR A 60 -9.75 5.50 1.38
CA THR A 60 -8.70 6.08 0.55
C THR A 60 -7.38 5.96 1.29
N LEU A 61 -6.40 5.36 0.62
CA LEU A 61 -5.04 5.25 1.15
C LEU A 61 -4.19 6.33 0.53
N THR A 62 -3.37 7.00 1.34
CA THR A 62 -2.34 7.90 0.84
C THR A 62 -1.02 7.16 0.96
N ILE A 63 -0.36 6.94 -0.17
CA ILE A 63 0.88 6.18 -0.21
C ILE A 63 2.01 7.11 -0.62
N LYS A 64 2.98 7.27 0.27
CA LYS A 64 4.15 8.11 0.02
C LYS A 64 5.33 7.21 -0.27
N ILE A 65 6.02 7.49 -1.37
CA ILE A 65 7.11 6.67 -1.87
C ILE A 65 8.31 7.59 -2.09
N ASP A 66 9.44 7.24 -1.49
CA ASP A 66 10.63 8.08 -1.57
C ASP A 66 11.88 7.23 -1.74
N GLY A 67 12.56 7.41 -2.87
CA GLY A 67 13.77 6.69 -3.15
C GLY A 67 14.10 6.65 -4.62
N ILE A 68 15.20 5.98 -4.94
CA ILE A 68 15.74 5.96 -6.30
C ILE A 68 14.79 5.29 -7.29
N ASP A 69 14.05 4.25 -6.83
CA ASP A 69 13.13 3.52 -7.69
C ASP A 69 11.67 3.88 -7.43
N GLU A 70 11.43 5.09 -6.92
CA GLU A 70 10.08 5.50 -6.53
C GLU A 70 9.09 5.49 -7.69
N ALA A 71 9.54 5.80 -8.89
CA ALA A 71 8.65 5.79 -10.06
C ALA A 71 8.16 4.38 -10.38
N ARG A 72 9.07 3.41 -10.31
CA ARG A 72 8.71 2.00 -10.56
C ARG A 72 7.83 1.47 -9.44
N ALA A 73 8.12 1.85 -8.20
CA ALA A 73 7.32 1.44 -7.07
C ALA A 73 5.90 1.99 -7.18
N GLU A 74 5.76 3.24 -7.57
CA GLU A 74 4.45 3.85 -7.76
C GLU A 74 3.62 3.07 -8.78
N LYS A 75 4.23 2.77 -9.92
CA LYS A 75 3.51 2.03 -10.96
C LYS A 75 3.08 0.65 -10.47
N ALA A 76 3.97 -0.05 -9.80
CA ALA A 76 3.66 -1.40 -9.30
C ALA A 76 2.54 -1.37 -8.28
N ILE A 77 2.54 -0.39 -7.39
CA ILE A 77 1.51 -0.27 -6.36
C ILE A 77 0.17 0.08 -6.99
N LYS A 78 0.16 1.00 -7.96
CA LYS A 78 -1.07 1.33 -8.67
C LYS A 78 -1.64 0.10 -9.38
N ASP A 79 -0.78 -0.67 -10.04
CA ASP A 79 -1.22 -1.89 -10.74
C ASP A 79 -1.78 -2.91 -9.77
N PHE A 80 -1.16 -3.05 -8.60
CA PHE A 80 -1.62 -3.96 -7.56
C PHE A 80 -3.08 -3.67 -7.19
N PHE A 81 -3.38 -2.40 -6.90
CA PHE A 81 -4.73 -2.02 -6.49
C PHE A 81 -5.70 -2.01 -7.67
N ARG A 82 -5.22 -1.76 -8.88
CA ARG A 82 -6.08 -1.76 -10.05
C ARG A 82 -6.61 -3.16 -10.35
N THR A 83 -5.83 -4.20 -10.07
CA THR A 83 -6.25 -5.58 -10.30
C THR A 83 -7.02 -6.16 -9.13
N GLY A 84 -7.39 -5.37 -8.14
CA GLY A 84 -8.20 -5.82 -7.03
C GLY A 84 -7.42 -6.37 -5.86
N ALA A 85 -6.13 -6.14 -5.82
CA ALA A 85 -5.26 -6.56 -4.71
C ALA A 85 -5.22 -8.08 -4.52
N GLU A 86 -5.27 -8.82 -5.60
CA GLU A 86 -5.29 -10.30 -5.53
C GLU A 86 -3.96 -10.97 -5.53
#